data_407c5e048d5616a52c674a72e082d983
#
_entry.id   407c5e048d5616a52c674a72e082d983
#
_cell.length_a   1.000
_cell.length_b   1.000
_cell.length_c   1.000
_cell.angle_alpha   90.00
_cell.angle_beta   90.00
_cell.angle_gamma   90.00
#
_symmetry.space_group_name_H-M   'P 1'
#
loop_
_entity.id
_entity.type
_entity.pdbx_description
1 polymer ?
#
loop_
_entity_poly.entity_id
_entity_poly.type
_entity_poly.pdbx_seq_one_letter_code
_entity_poly.pdbx_strand_id
1 'polypeptide(L)'
;MNKRTAIYGGSFNPIHNGHIALAQHVVTAGYADEVWFMVSPRNPLKACDTLRPAAERLRWVEQALRPYPALKASDFEFALPVPSYTWRTLDALAAAYPDRHFVWLVGGDNWEAFARWARGEYIISRYGLLIYPRPGSHVDTASLPAGVSVVDNAPLFPYSATQVREALAAGHDVSHMEPAELIEELQRTYGPAQ
;
A
#
# COMPACT_ATOMS: atom_id res chain seq x y z
N MET A 1 20.72 13.21 8.97
CA MET A 1 19.25 13.47 9.17
C MET A 1 18.57 12.12 9.08
N ASN A 2 17.64 11.85 9.99
CA ASN A 2 16.87 10.60 9.93
C ASN A 2 15.94 10.62 8.73
N LYS A 3 15.91 9.53 7.97
CA LYS A 3 15.11 9.40 6.76
C LYS A 3 13.63 9.23 7.12
N ARG A 4 12.74 10.02 6.50
CA ARG A 4 11.30 9.82 6.63
C ARG A 4 10.84 8.75 5.66
N THR A 5 10.33 7.64 6.17
CA THR A 5 9.90 6.48 5.40
C THR A 5 8.39 6.30 5.54
N ALA A 6 7.66 6.41 4.43
CA ALA A 6 6.24 6.10 4.43
C ALA A 6 6.04 4.59 4.24
N ILE A 7 5.22 3.98 5.10
CA ILE A 7 4.84 2.58 5.00
C ILE A 7 3.49 2.48 4.30
N TYR A 8 3.48 1.90 3.13
CA TYR A 8 2.29 1.63 2.35
C TYR A 8 1.89 0.17 2.49
N GLY A 9 1.05 -0.10 3.48
CA GLY A 9 0.55 -1.46 3.76
C GLY A 9 -0.53 -1.90 2.79
N GLY A 10 -0.40 -3.10 2.24
CA GLY A 10 -1.39 -3.61 1.31
C GLY A 10 -1.26 -5.09 0.98
N SER A 11 -2.33 -5.66 0.41
CA SER A 11 -2.29 -7.02 -0.13
C SER A 11 -1.52 -7.08 -1.45
N PHE A 12 -1.59 -6.01 -2.27
CA PHE A 12 -0.99 -5.93 -3.61
C PHE A 12 -1.28 -7.19 -4.45
N ASN A 13 -2.56 -7.44 -4.70
CA ASN A 13 -3.05 -8.67 -5.33
C ASN A 13 -3.83 -8.40 -6.64
N PRO A 14 -3.14 -7.94 -7.72
CA PRO A 14 -1.72 -7.56 -7.81
C PRO A 14 -1.44 -6.11 -7.37
N ILE A 15 -0.16 -5.71 -7.37
CA ILE A 15 0.26 -4.31 -7.44
C ILE A 15 -0.15 -3.77 -8.81
N HIS A 16 -0.47 -2.48 -8.90
CA HIS A 16 -0.87 -1.84 -10.16
C HIS A 16 -0.32 -0.41 -10.26
N ASN A 17 -0.38 0.19 -11.46
CA ASN A 17 0.16 1.52 -11.74
C ASN A 17 -0.36 2.61 -10.78
N GLY A 18 -1.60 2.50 -10.31
CA GLY A 18 -2.15 3.42 -9.32
C GLY A 18 -1.42 3.40 -7.97
N HIS A 19 -0.98 2.24 -7.51
CA HIS A 19 -0.18 2.14 -6.29
C HIS A 19 1.19 2.82 -6.46
N ILE A 20 1.85 2.58 -7.60
CA ILE A 20 3.18 3.11 -7.90
C ILE A 20 3.13 4.64 -8.05
N ALA A 21 2.19 5.14 -8.83
CA ALA A 21 2.05 6.58 -9.07
C ALA A 21 1.75 7.37 -7.78
N LEU A 22 0.90 6.81 -6.91
CA LEU A 22 0.67 7.39 -5.58
C LEU A 22 1.96 7.45 -4.76
N ALA A 23 2.70 6.34 -4.68
CA ALA A 23 3.94 6.29 -3.91
C ALA A 23 5.02 7.25 -4.46
N GLN A 24 5.13 7.36 -5.78
CA GLN A 24 5.99 8.35 -6.43
C GLN A 24 5.57 9.78 -6.08
N HIS A 25 4.27 10.06 -6.08
CA HIS A 25 3.75 11.37 -5.70
C HIS A 25 4.08 11.70 -4.24
N VAL A 26 3.94 10.76 -3.31
CA VAL A 26 4.31 10.93 -1.90
C VAL A 26 5.78 11.35 -1.75
N VAL A 27 6.67 10.78 -2.56
CA VAL A 27 8.10 11.12 -2.54
C VAL A 27 8.35 12.48 -3.23
N THR A 28 7.83 12.69 -4.42
CA THR A 28 8.09 13.91 -5.21
C THR A 28 7.47 15.15 -4.61
N ALA A 29 6.35 15.03 -3.90
CA ALA A 29 5.72 16.12 -3.17
C ALA A 29 6.33 16.36 -1.76
N GLY A 30 7.35 15.57 -1.38
CA GLY A 30 8.11 15.78 -0.13
C GLY A 30 7.42 15.29 1.14
N TYR A 31 6.39 14.44 1.02
CA TYR A 31 5.74 13.83 2.20
C TYR A 31 6.62 12.77 2.87
N ALA A 32 7.51 12.11 2.13
CA ALA A 32 8.51 11.17 2.63
C ALA A 32 9.72 11.12 1.68
N ASP A 33 10.86 10.64 2.17
CA ASP A 33 12.07 10.43 1.37
C ASP A 33 12.01 9.12 0.57
N GLU A 34 11.24 8.17 1.05
CA GLU A 34 11.03 6.87 0.41
C GLU A 34 9.69 6.26 0.84
N VAL A 35 9.17 5.32 0.04
CA VAL A 35 7.98 4.53 0.38
C VAL A 35 8.32 3.05 0.38
N TRP A 36 7.96 2.36 1.48
CA TRP A 36 8.06 0.90 1.57
C TRP A 36 6.69 0.27 1.38
N PHE A 37 6.56 -0.53 0.34
CA PHE A 37 5.38 -1.35 0.08
C PHE A 37 5.41 -2.56 1.00
N MET A 38 4.70 -2.47 2.11
CA MET A 38 4.59 -3.53 3.10
C MET A 38 3.57 -4.57 2.63
N VAL A 39 4.06 -5.70 2.11
CA VAL A 39 3.19 -6.77 1.64
C VAL A 39 2.64 -7.53 2.84
N SER A 40 1.33 -7.37 3.11
CA SER A 40 0.69 -8.09 4.20
C SER A 40 0.51 -9.57 3.86
N PRO A 41 0.98 -10.50 4.70
CA PRO A 41 0.78 -11.93 4.49
C PRO A 41 -0.71 -12.28 4.51
N ARG A 42 -1.46 -11.69 5.45
CA ARG A 42 -2.91 -11.86 5.58
C ARG A 42 -3.56 -10.59 6.14
N ASN A 43 -4.41 -9.95 5.37
CA ASN A 43 -5.24 -8.85 5.89
C ASN A 43 -6.42 -9.46 6.66
N PRO A 44 -6.58 -9.19 7.98
CA PRO A 44 -7.65 -9.76 8.78
C PRO A 44 -9.06 -9.32 8.34
N LEU A 45 -9.15 -8.24 7.56
CA LEU A 45 -10.41 -7.64 7.10
C LEU A 45 -10.83 -8.08 5.69
N LYS A 46 -10.04 -8.93 4.99
CA LYS A 46 -10.33 -9.37 3.63
C LYS A 46 -10.59 -10.88 3.57
N ALA A 47 -11.62 -11.26 2.80
CA ALA A 47 -11.89 -12.66 2.45
C ALA A 47 -10.69 -13.28 1.69
N CYS A 48 -10.39 -14.56 1.96
CA CYS A 48 -9.15 -15.22 1.54
C CYS A 48 -9.21 -15.87 0.16
N ASP A 49 -10.39 -16.03 -0.43
CA ASP A 49 -10.60 -16.97 -1.55
C ASP A 49 -9.90 -16.62 -2.87
N THR A 50 -9.49 -15.36 -3.04
CA THR A 50 -8.79 -14.90 -4.26
C THR A 50 -7.38 -14.37 -3.97
N LEU A 51 -6.89 -14.48 -2.74
CA LEU A 51 -5.60 -13.94 -2.35
C LEU A 51 -4.47 -14.88 -2.77
N ARG A 52 -3.60 -14.40 -3.65
CA ARG A 52 -2.40 -15.14 -4.06
C ARG A 52 -1.40 -15.27 -2.90
N PRO A 53 -0.52 -16.29 -2.92
CA PRO A 53 0.52 -16.46 -1.91
C PRO A 53 1.33 -15.19 -1.67
N ALA A 54 1.67 -14.89 -0.42
CA ALA A 54 2.36 -13.66 -0.05
C ALA A 54 3.72 -13.50 -0.75
N ALA A 55 4.47 -14.61 -0.90
CA ALA A 55 5.75 -14.60 -1.61
C ALA A 55 5.61 -14.25 -3.10
N GLU A 56 4.52 -14.70 -3.76
CA GLU A 56 4.23 -14.36 -5.14
C GLU A 56 3.91 -12.87 -5.30
N ARG A 57 3.07 -12.33 -4.41
CA ARG A 57 2.72 -10.91 -4.40
C ARG A 57 3.91 -10.01 -4.10
N LEU A 58 4.80 -10.45 -3.20
CA LEU A 58 6.06 -9.76 -2.93
C LEU A 58 6.93 -9.69 -4.18
N ARG A 59 7.09 -10.80 -4.88
CA ARG A 59 7.88 -10.85 -6.13
C ARG A 59 7.32 -9.89 -7.20
N TRP A 60 5.99 -9.79 -7.35
CA TRP A 60 5.38 -8.82 -8.25
C TRP A 60 5.67 -7.37 -7.83
N VAL A 61 5.61 -7.09 -6.53
CA VAL A 61 5.96 -5.76 -6.01
C VAL A 61 7.43 -5.45 -6.26
N GLU A 62 8.35 -6.37 -5.97
CA GLU A 62 9.78 -6.22 -6.24
C GLU A 62 10.05 -5.95 -7.73
N GLN A 63 9.42 -6.70 -8.62
CA GLN A 63 9.59 -6.56 -10.06
C GLN A 63 9.08 -5.19 -10.54
N ALA A 64 7.88 -4.80 -10.14
CA ALA A 64 7.26 -3.53 -10.51
C ALA A 64 8.01 -2.30 -9.98
N LEU A 65 8.70 -2.44 -8.85
CA LEU A 65 9.41 -1.30 -8.24
C LEU A 65 10.86 -1.15 -8.69
N ARG A 66 11.41 -2.06 -9.49
CA ARG A 66 12.81 -1.98 -9.97
C ARG A 66 13.20 -0.63 -10.59
N PRO A 67 12.34 0.04 -11.38
CA PRO A 67 12.66 1.35 -11.97
C PRO A 67 12.68 2.51 -10.96
N TYR A 68 12.22 2.30 -9.72
CA TYR A 68 11.93 3.38 -8.76
C TYR A 68 12.80 3.29 -7.50
N PRO A 69 13.99 3.90 -7.44
CA PRO A 69 14.96 3.70 -6.35
C PRO A 69 14.47 4.18 -4.97
N ALA A 70 13.49 5.09 -4.92
CA ALA A 70 12.87 5.56 -3.68
C ALA A 70 11.69 4.69 -3.21
N LEU A 71 11.27 3.68 -4.00
CA LEU A 71 10.20 2.77 -3.67
C LEU A 71 10.79 1.38 -3.40
N LYS A 72 10.37 0.74 -2.31
CA LYS A 72 10.90 -0.57 -1.91
C LYS A 72 9.80 -1.55 -1.57
N ALA A 73 9.94 -2.79 -1.99
CA ALA A 73 9.15 -3.89 -1.48
C ALA A 73 9.66 -4.31 -0.09
N SER A 74 8.75 -4.72 0.79
CA SER A 74 9.11 -5.21 2.12
C SER A 74 8.25 -6.41 2.51
N ASP A 75 8.92 -7.47 2.92
CA ASP A 75 8.37 -8.69 3.52
C ASP A 75 8.38 -8.66 5.05
N PHE A 76 8.69 -7.53 5.65
CA PHE A 76 8.93 -7.41 7.09
C PHE A 76 7.81 -8.01 7.94
N GLU A 77 6.55 -7.88 7.51
CA GLU A 77 5.41 -8.50 8.21
C GLU A 77 5.39 -10.04 8.14
N PHE A 78 6.16 -10.68 7.24
CA PHE A 78 6.18 -12.14 7.14
C PHE A 78 6.79 -12.81 8.38
N ALA A 79 7.68 -12.10 9.07
CA ALA A 79 8.31 -12.56 10.31
C ALA A 79 7.54 -12.15 11.58
N LEU A 80 6.46 -11.37 11.46
CA LEU A 80 5.69 -10.89 12.59
C LEU A 80 4.50 -11.81 12.91
N PRO A 81 4.04 -11.83 14.18
CA PRO A 81 2.85 -12.58 14.57
C PRO A 81 1.60 -12.13 13.79
N VAL A 82 0.81 -13.10 13.34
CA VAL A 82 -0.51 -12.85 12.75
C VAL A 82 -1.60 -12.84 13.82
N PRO A 83 -2.65 -12.00 13.67
CA PRO A 83 -2.90 -11.06 12.60
C PRO A 83 -1.96 -9.85 12.65
N SER A 84 -1.62 -9.34 11.46
CA SER A 84 -0.74 -8.17 11.32
C SER A 84 -1.48 -6.90 11.78
N TYR A 85 -1.13 -6.41 12.97
CA TYR A 85 -1.62 -5.12 13.46
C TYR A 85 -0.62 -4.01 13.13
N THR A 86 -1.09 -2.94 12.51
CA THR A 86 -0.26 -1.80 12.08
C THR A 86 0.65 -1.25 13.17
N TRP A 87 0.15 -1.10 14.40
CA TRP A 87 0.96 -0.62 15.52
C TRP A 87 2.15 -1.53 15.84
N ARG A 88 1.97 -2.87 15.75
CA ARG A 88 3.07 -3.83 15.96
C ARG A 88 4.11 -3.76 14.87
N THR A 89 3.65 -3.64 13.62
CA THR A 89 4.54 -3.49 12.46
C THR A 89 5.40 -2.24 12.62
N LEU A 90 4.80 -1.11 12.97
CA LEU A 90 5.50 0.16 13.15
C LEU A 90 6.48 0.13 14.34
N ASP A 91 6.09 -0.44 15.49
CA ASP A 91 6.99 -0.60 16.64
C ASP A 91 8.20 -1.50 16.29
N ALA A 92 7.97 -2.60 15.59
CA ALA A 92 9.04 -3.51 15.17
C ALA A 92 9.96 -2.84 14.13
N LEU A 93 9.41 -2.08 13.19
CA LEU A 93 10.19 -1.30 12.21
C LEU A 93 11.05 -0.23 12.92
N ALA A 94 10.47 0.51 13.87
CA ALA A 94 11.20 1.53 14.62
C ALA A 94 12.35 0.94 15.46
N ALA A 95 12.17 -0.26 15.98
CA ALA A 95 13.22 -0.99 16.70
C ALA A 95 14.32 -1.50 15.75
N ALA A 96 13.95 -2.00 14.57
CA ALA A 96 14.89 -2.55 13.59
C ALA A 96 15.68 -1.45 12.82
N TYR A 97 15.07 -0.28 12.64
CA TYR A 97 15.64 0.85 11.87
C TYR A 97 15.57 2.15 12.66
N PRO A 98 16.39 2.32 13.70
CA PRO A 98 16.35 3.48 14.60
C PRO A 98 16.77 4.81 13.94
N ASP A 99 17.38 4.74 12.76
CA ASP A 99 17.78 5.88 11.92
C ASP A 99 16.64 6.41 11.02
N ARG A 100 15.40 5.90 11.16
CA ARG A 100 14.26 6.25 10.34
C ARG A 100 13.10 6.81 11.14
N HIS A 101 12.36 7.72 10.53
CA HIS A 101 11.04 8.17 11.00
C HIS A 101 9.97 7.55 10.11
N PHE A 102 9.19 6.65 10.68
CA PHE A 102 8.10 6.00 9.95
C PHE A 102 6.82 6.82 10.03
N VAL A 103 6.07 6.82 8.94
CA VAL A 103 4.69 7.32 8.84
C VAL A 103 3.85 6.30 8.08
N TRP A 104 2.60 6.08 8.48
CA TRP A 104 1.73 5.13 7.80
C TRP A 104 0.94 5.81 6.68
N LEU A 105 0.96 5.25 5.47
CA LEU A 105 0.19 5.72 4.31
C LEU A 105 -1.10 4.92 4.22
N VAL A 106 -2.25 5.60 4.25
CA VAL A 106 -3.59 5.00 4.30
C VAL A 106 -4.54 5.64 3.30
N GLY A 107 -5.39 4.84 2.64
CA GLY A 107 -6.45 5.36 1.78
C GLY A 107 -7.60 5.98 2.58
N GLY A 108 -8.30 6.95 1.98
CA GLY A 108 -9.45 7.60 2.59
C GLY A 108 -10.55 6.63 3.03
N ASP A 109 -10.76 5.55 2.29
CA ASP A 109 -11.66 4.46 2.64
C ASP A 109 -11.29 3.74 3.96
N ASN A 110 -10.01 3.55 4.18
CA ASN A 110 -9.50 2.98 5.44
C ASN A 110 -9.46 4.01 6.57
N TRP A 111 -9.28 5.30 6.25
CA TRP A 111 -9.38 6.37 7.23
C TRP A 111 -10.78 6.44 7.86
N GLU A 112 -11.85 6.32 7.07
CA GLU A 112 -13.22 6.24 7.58
C GLU A 112 -13.41 5.10 8.59
N ALA A 113 -12.69 3.99 8.40
CA ALA A 113 -12.70 2.84 9.30
C ALA A 113 -11.66 2.92 10.42
N PHE A 114 -10.81 3.95 10.43
CA PHE A 114 -9.61 4.01 11.29
C PHE A 114 -9.94 4.02 12.79
N ALA A 115 -11.05 4.60 13.19
CA ALA A 115 -11.51 4.57 14.58
C ALA A 115 -11.67 3.14 15.16
N ARG A 116 -11.78 2.12 14.29
CA ARG A 116 -11.86 0.70 14.68
C ARG A 116 -10.49 0.01 14.70
N TRP A 117 -9.41 0.70 14.33
CA TRP A 117 -8.08 0.11 14.32
C TRP A 117 -7.54 -0.03 15.75
N ALA A 118 -6.93 -1.18 16.00
CA ALA A 118 -6.29 -1.43 17.28
C ALA A 118 -5.20 -0.38 17.55
N ARG A 119 -5.34 0.34 18.66
CA ARG A 119 -4.40 1.41 19.08
C ARG A 119 -4.25 2.54 18.05
N GLY A 120 -5.34 2.95 17.38
CA GLY A 120 -5.31 4.00 16.36
C GLY A 120 -4.71 5.31 16.87
N GLU A 121 -5.10 5.80 18.04
CA GLU A 121 -4.53 7.02 18.67
C GLU A 121 -3.02 6.90 18.92
N TYR A 122 -2.55 5.71 19.32
CA TYR A 122 -1.12 5.46 19.49
C TYR A 122 -0.37 5.55 18.17
N ILE A 123 -0.94 4.99 17.08
CA ILE A 123 -0.33 5.07 15.74
C ILE A 123 -0.19 6.54 15.34
N ILE A 124 -1.26 7.33 15.47
CA ILE A 124 -1.25 8.76 15.12
C ILE A 124 -0.21 9.53 15.95
N SER A 125 -0.24 9.39 17.28
CA SER A 125 0.61 10.17 18.16
C SER A 125 2.09 9.81 18.04
N ARG A 126 2.41 8.54 17.74
CA ARG A 126 3.78 8.04 17.70
C ARG A 126 4.43 8.12 16.33
N TYR A 127 3.67 7.85 15.29
CA TYR A 127 4.17 7.68 13.93
C TYR A 127 3.57 8.66 12.93
N GLY A 128 2.33 9.07 13.15
CA GLY A 128 1.57 9.89 12.20
C GLY A 128 0.96 9.07 11.06
N LEU A 129 0.08 9.75 10.32
CA LEU A 129 -0.61 9.21 9.16
C LEU A 129 -0.54 10.15 7.97
N LEU A 130 -0.38 9.59 6.79
CA LEU A 130 -0.63 10.24 5.51
C LEU A 130 -1.87 9.62 4.88
N ILE A 131 -2.91 10.43 4.66
CA ILE A 131 -4.15 9.98 4.02
C ILE A 131 -4.09 10.35 2.54
N TYR A 132 -4.23 9.38 1.66
CA TYR A 132 -4.46 9.68 0.24
C TYR A 132 -5.94 9.54 -0.11
N PRO A 133 -6.50 10.52 -0.85
CA PRO A 133 -7.89 10.46 -1.28
C PRO A 133 -8.13 9.26 -2.19
N ARG A 134 -9.35 8.70 -2.12
CA ARG A 134 -9.83 7.69 -3.05
C ARG A 134 -11.18 8.11 -3.64
N PRO A 135 -11.51 7.70 -4.86
CA PRO A 135 -12.85 7.91 -5.40
C PRO A 135 -13.92 7.39 -4.42
N GLY A 136 -14.88 8.24 -4.05
CA GLY A 136 -15.95 7.88 -3.14
C GLY A 136 -15.63 7.97 -1.65
N SER A 137 -14.39 8.25 -1.24
CA SER A 137 -14.06 8.52 0.17
C SER A 137 -14.13 10.02 0.48
N HIS A 138 -14.59 10.37 1.67
CA HIS A 138 -14.60 11.74 2.17
C HIS A 138 -13.61 11.90 3.33
N VAL A 139 -12.72 12.87 3.22
CA VAL A 139 -11.79 13.23 4.29
C VAL A 139 -12.06 14.68 4.69
N ASP A 140 -12.63 14.87 5.88
CA ASP A 140 -12.80 16.21 6.44
C ASP A 140 -11.45 16.73 6.93
N THR A 141 -10.83 17.57 6.11
CA THR A 141 -9.49 18.12 6.41
C THR A 141 -9.50 19.12 7.55
N ALA A 142 -10.66 19.71 7.90
CA ALA A 142 -10.78 20.69 8.96
C ALA A 142 -10.75 20.06 10.37
N SER A 143 -11.09 18.77 10.48
CA SER A 143 -11.19 18.05 11.75
C SER A 143 -10.07 17.03 11.98
N LEU A 144 -8.99 17.06 11.19
CA LEU A 144 -7.90 16.10 11.32
C LEU A 144 -7.12 16.30 12.63
N PRO A 145 -6.84 15.23 13.38
CA PRO A 145 -6.02 15.32 14.58
C PRO A 145 -4.55 15.63 14.24
N ALA A 146 -3.83 16.19 15.21
CA ALA A 146 -2.40 16.41 15.08
C ALA A 146 -1.68 15.11 14.72
N GLY A 147 -0.74 15.15 13.78
CA GLY A 147 -0.02 13.97 13.28
C GLY A 147 -0.69 13.29 12.07
N VAL A 148 -1.85 13.77 11.63
CA VAL A 148 -2.50 13.30 10.40
C VAL A 148 -2.44 14.38 9.32
N SER A 149 -2.05 14.01 8.12
CA SER A 149 -1.99 14.90 6.95
C SER A 149 -2.62 14.23 5.74
N VAL A 150 -3.21 15.03 4.86
CA VAL A 150 -3.70 14.56 3.56
C VAL A 150 -2.62 14.77 2.51
N VAL A 151 -2.48 13.81 1.62
CA VAL A 151 -1.60 13.92 0.44
C VAL A 151 -2.36 14.71 -0.62
N ASP A 152 -1.98 15.97 -0.78
CA ASP A 152 -2.62 16.88 -1.73
C ASP A 152 -2.31 16.47 -3.17
N ASN A 153 -3.26 16.72 -4.07
CA ASN A 153 -3.13 16.43 -5.50
C ASN A 153 -2.67 14.99 -5.81
N ALA A 154 -2.97 14.04 -4.92
CA ALA A 154 -2.66 12.64 -5.17
C ALA A 154 -3.33 12.16 -6.46
N PRO A 155 -2.61 11.41 -7.33
CA PRO A 155 -3.19 10.89 -8.55
C PRO A 155 -4.32 9.92 -8.22
N LEU A 156 -5.48 10.14 -8.83
CA LEU A 156 -6.65 9.28 -8.67
C LEU A 156 -6.74 8.32 -9.85
N PHE A 157 -6.87 7.04 -9.56
CA PHE A 157 -7.04 6.01 -10.57
C PHE A 157 -8.44 5.38 -10.41
N PRO A 158 -9.19 5.22 -11.51
CA PRO A 158 -10.57 4.72 -11.48
C PRO A 158 -10.65 3.19 -11.35
N TYR A 159 -9.57 2.53 -10.95
CA TYR A 159 -9.51 1.08 -10.85
C TYR A 159 -8.82 0.60 -9.56
N SER A 160 -9.07 -0.63 -9.22
CA SER A 160 -8.54 -1.35 -8.06
C SER A 160 -7.94 -2.69 -8.49
N ALA A 161 -7.18 -3.34 -7.62
CA ALA A 161 -6.65 -4.68 -7.89
C ALA A 161 -7.75 -5.72 -8.20
N THR A 162 -8.97 -5.53 -7.69
CA THR A 162 -10.12 -6.38 -8.04
C THR A 162 -10.52 -6.19 -9.50
N GLN A 163 -10.68 -4.93 -9.93
CA GLN A 163 -11.02 -4.63 -11.33
C GLN A 163 -9.92 -5.08 -12.30
N VAL A 164 -8.65 -4.99 -11.90
CA VAL A 164 -7.54 -5.57 -12.71
C VAL A 164 -7.72 -7.08 -12.89
N ARG A 165 -7.99 -7.81 -11.81
CA ARG A 165 -8.21 -9.26 -11.91
C ARG A 165 -9.43 -9.61 -12.75
N GLU A 166 -10.52 -8.86 -12.63
CA GLU A 166 -11.74 -9.02 -13.44
C GLU A 166 -11.47 -8.76 -14.92
N ALA A 167 -10.73 -7.69 -15.25
CA ALA A 167 -10.34 -7.38 -16.62
C ALA A 167 -9.44 -8.46 -17.22
N LEU A 168 -8.46 -8.96 -16.46
CA LEU A 168 -7.60 -10.07 -16.88
C LEU A 168 -8.41 -11.35 -17.14
N ALA A 169 -9.31 -11.71 -16.22
CA ALA A 169 -10.17 -12.89 -16.35
C ALA A 169 -11.10 -12.81 -17.58
N ALA A 170 -11.51 -11.59 -17.96
CA ALA A 170 -12.29 -11.33 -19.14
C ALA A 170 -11.46 -11.24 -20.45
N GLY A 171 -10.13 -11.37 -20.36
CA GLY A 171 -9.23 -11.23 -21.51
C GLY A 171 -9.09 -9.79 -22.03
N HIS A 172 -9.42 -8.80 -21.22
CA HIS A 172 -9.29 -7.39 -21.60
C HIS A 172 -7.84 -6.91 -21.50
N ASP A 173 -7.51 -5.88 -22.27
CA ASP A 173 -6.21 -5.19 -22.16
C ASP A 173 -6.10 -4.42 -20.86
N VAL A 174 -5.05 -4.71 -20.09
CA VAL A 174 -4.71 -4.08 -18.80
C VAL A 174 -3.42 -3.25 -18.88
N SER A 175 -2.90 -3.00 -20.05
CA SER A 175 -1.62 -2.28 -20.25
C SER A 175 -1.58 -0.89 -19.61
N HIS A 176 -2.71 -0.23 -19.49
CA HIS A 176 -2.85 1.05 -18.82
C HIS A 176 -2.97 0.94 -17.28
N MET A 177 -3.29 -0.25 -16.76
CA MET A 177 -3.49 -0.51 -15.33
C MET A 177 -2.24 -1.07 -14.65
N GLU A 178 -1.47 -1.88 -15.38
CA GLU A 178 -0.39 -2.70 -14.85
C GLU A 178 0.99 -2.29 -15.37
N PRO A 179 2.04 -2.45 -14.55
CA PRO A 179 3.41 -2.37 -15.04
C PRO A 179 3.66 -3.35 -16.18
N ALA A 180 4.29 -2.87 -17.27
CA ALA A 180 4.49 -3.65 -18.48
C ALA A 180 5.19 -5.01 -18.21
N GLU A 181 6.13 -5.03 -17.27
CA GLU A 181 6.89 -6.20 -16.88
C GLU A 181 6.07 -7.28 -16.16
N LEU A 182 4.86 -6.97 -15.68
CA LEU A 182 3.99 -7.92 -15.00
C LEU A 182 2.88 -8.48 -15.90
N ILE A 183 2.55 -7.82 -17.01
CA ILE A 183 1.36 -8.11 -17.82
C ILE A 183 1.31 -9.58 -18.23
N GLU A 184 2.40 -10.12 -18.80
CA GLU A 184 2.43 -11.50 -19.28
C GLU A 184 2.22 -12.53 -18.14
N GLU A 185 2.84 -12.30 -16.98
CA GLU A 185 2.69 -13.19 -15.84
C GLU A 185 1.27 -13.10 -15.26
N LEU A 186 0.71 -11.90 -15.15
CA LEU A 186 -0.64 -11.70 -14.64
C LEU A 186 -1.71 -12.27 -15.59
N GLN A 187 -1.49 -12.19 -16.91
CA GLN A 187 -2.35 -12.84 -17.89
C GLN A 187 -2.33 -14.37 -17.74
N ARG A 188 -1.16 -14.96 -17.51
CA ARG A 188 -1.07 -16.41 -17.22
C ARG A 188 -1.74 -16.79 -15.90
N THR A 189 -1.73 -15.88 -14.91
CA THR A 189 -2.24 -16.14 -13.56
C THR A 189 -3.75 -15.98 -13.46
N TYR A 190 -4.30 -14.96 -14.12
CA TYR A 190 -5.69 -14.53 -13.97
C TYR A 190 -6.49 -14.57 -15.29
N GLY A 191 -5.82 -14.70 -16.44
CA GLY A 191 -6.47 -14.76 -17.74
C GLY A 191 -7.37 -15.99 -17.90
N PRO A 192 -8.21 -16.02 -18.96
CA PRO A 192 -9.06 -17.17 -19.26
C PRO A 192 -8.21 -18.42 -19.47
N ALA A 193 -8.69 -19.56 -18.97
CA ALA A 193 -8.06 -20.85 -19.22
C ALA A 193 -7.98 -21.10 -20.74
N GLN A 194 -6.77 -21.36 -21.23
CA GLN A 194 -6.52 -21.72 -22.62
C GLN A 194 -7.02 -23.14 -22.90
#